data_58aa27c26ffccb987094bc69d52b49ce
#
_entry.id   58aa27c26ffccb987094bc69d52b49ce
#
_cell.length_a   1.000
_cell.length_b   1.000
_cell.length_c   1.000
_cell.angle_alpha   90.00
_cell.angle_beta   90.00
_cell.angle_gamma   90.00
#
_symmetry.space_group_name_H-M   'P 1'
#
loop_
_entity.id
_entity.type
_entity.pdbx_description
1 polymer ?
#
loop_
_entity_poly.entity_id
_entity_poly.type
_entity_poly.pdbx_seq_one_letter_code
_entity_poly.pdbx_strand_id
1 'polypeptide(L)'
;MTNYKYKIVFSTKFKKMLKKIQKQNINLEELFIVIDKLANKELLDIKYKNYNLVNDKHYKNCYECHIRPELLLIYQYNDEKLLLLLINVGSHSELFK
;
A
#
# COMPACT_ATOMS: atom_id res chain seq x y z
N MET A 1 -0.78 11.59 -19.26
CA MET A 1 0.15 11.48 -18.13
C MET A 1 -0.55 11.91 -16.85
N THR A 2 -0.49 11.08 -15.83
CA THR A 2 -1.16 11.38 -14.56
C THR A 2 -0.23 12.16 -13.64
N ASN A 3 -0.68 13.34 -13.18
CA ASN A 3 0.07 14.15 -12.24
C ASN A 3 -0.45 13.86 -10.83
N TYR A 4 0.37 13.17 -10.04
CA TYR A 4 0.03 12.87 -8.65
C TYR A 4 0.50 13.99 -7.74
N LYS A 5 -0.22 14.20 -6.64
CA LYS A 5 0.23 15.12 -5.60
C LYS A 5 1.47 14.60 -4.90
N TYR A 6 1.58 13.28 -4.76
CA TYR A 6 2.70 12.61 -4.12
C TYR A 6 3.40 11.73 -5.13
N LYS A 7 4.73 11.75 -5.11
CA LYS A 7 5.52 10.84 -5.93
C LYS A 7 5.48 9.45 -5.32
N ILE A 8 5.18 8.45 -6.14
CA ILE A 8 5.10 7.06 -5.67
C ILE A 8 6.50 6.45 -5.64
N VAL A 9 6.87 5.89 -4.48
CA VAL A 9 8.16 5.23 -4.29
C VAL A 9 7.89 3.78 -3.89
N PHE A 10 8.47 2.85 -4.64
CA PHE A 10 8.32 1.42 -4.40
C PHE A 10 9.52 0.91 -3.59
N SER A 11 9.27 0.38 -2.40
CA SER A 11 10.34 -0.26 -1.64
C SER A 11 10.79 -1.54 -2.34
N THR A 12 12.00 -2.00 -2.04
CA THR A 12 12.52 -3.25 -2.57
C THR A 12 11.61 -4.41 -2.19
N LYS A 13 11.15 -4.42 -0.96
CA LYS A 13 10.26 -5.47 -0.46
C LYS A 13 8.93 -5.47 -1.18
N PHE A 14 8.36 -4.29 -1.41
CA PHE A 14 7.12 -4.16 -2.18
C PHE A 14 7.28 -4.75 -3.58
N LYS A 15 8.37 -4.41 -4.25
CA LYS A 15 8.63 -4.92 -5.61
C LYS A 15 8.70 -6.44 -5.64
N LYS A 16 9.38 -7.04 -4.67
CA LYS A 16 9.48 -8.51 -4.58
C LYS A 16 8.12 -9.16 -4.36
N MET A 17 7.35 -8.61 -3.44
CA MET A 17 6.02 -9.14 -3.13
C MET A 17 5.07 -8.98 -4.30
N LEU A 18 5.16 -7.85 -5.01
CA LEU A 18 4.34 -7.61 -6.18
C LEU A 18 4.58 -8.68 -7.25
N LYS A 19 5.84 -9.00 -7.51
CA LYS A 19 6.19 -10.06 -8.48
C LYS A 19 5.63 -11.41 -8.06
N LYS A 20 5.71 -11.73 -6.77
CA LYS A 20 5.16 -12.97 -6.24
C LYS A 20 3.65 -13.05 -6.47
N ILE A 21 2.94 -11.96 -6.18
CA ILE A 21 1.50 -11.90 -6.35
C ILE A 21 1.11 -12.02 -7.82
N GLN A 22 1.86 -11.39 -8.71
CA GLN A 22 1.63 -11.50 -10.17
C GLN A 22 1.75 -12.94 -10.64
N LYS A 23 2.70 -13.69 -10.11
CA LYS A 23 2.88 -15.11 -10.47
C LYS A 23 1.72 -15.98 -10.01
N GLN A 24 1.00 -15.53 -9.00
CA GLN A 24 -0.16 -16.25 -8.46
C GLN A 24 -1.46 -15.93 -9.21
N ASN A 25 -1.37 -15.14 -10.28
CA ASN A 25 -2.52 -14.72 -11.08
C ASN A 25 -3.58 -13.96 -10.29
N ILE A 26 -3.17 -13.25 -9.26
CA ILE A 26 -4.07 -12.40 -8.49
C ILE A 26 -4.28 -11.11 -9.26
N ASN A 27 -5.54 -10.69 -9.41
CA ASN A 27 -5.88 -9.44 -10.10
C ASN A 27 -5.40 -8.23 -9.29
N LEU A 28 -4.52 -7.43 -9.88
CA LEU A 28 -3.93 -6.26 -9.23
C LEU A 28 -4.59 -4.94 -9.61
N GLU A 29 -5.63 -4.98 -10.42
CA GLU A 29 -6.28 -3.75 -10.88
C GLU A 29 -6.76 -2.87 -9.72
N GLU A 30 -7.42 -3.47 -8.75
CA GLU A 30 -7.93 -2.73 -7.59
C GLU A 30 -6.80 -2.15 -6.74
N LEU A 31 -5.69 -2.88 -6.62
CA LEU A 31 -4.51 -2.38 -5.92
C LEU A 31 -4.01 -1.07 -6.57
N PHE A 32 -3.92 -1.06 -7.89
CA PHE A 32 -3.42 0.13 -8.58
C PHE A 32 -4.40 1.30 -8.50
N ILE A 33 -5.70 1.02 -8.49
CA ILE A 33 -6.72 2.06 -8.28
C ILE A 33 -6.54 2.71 -6.91
N VAL A 34 -6.32 1.90 -5.88
CA VAL A 34 -6.11 2.41 -4.52
C VAL A 34 -4.82 3.23 -4.45
N ILE A 35 -3.74 2.76 -5.06
CA ILE A 35 -2.48 3.48 -5.07
C ILE A 35 -2.64 4.86 -5.72
N ASP A 36 -3.37 4.93 -6.84
CA ASP A 36 -3.65 6.22 -7.50
C ASP A 36 -4.36 7.18 -6.55
N LYS A 37 -5.38 6.69 -5.86
CA LYS A 37 -6.13 7.52 -4.91
C LYS A 37 -5.24 8.01 -3.77
N LEU A 38 -4.41 7.13 -3.22
CA LEU A 38 -3.49 7.48 -2.15
C LEU A 38 -2.45 8.51 -2.62
N ALA A 39 -1.97 8.39 -3.85
CA ALA A 39 -1.00 9.33 -4.39
C ALA A 39 -1.58 10.72 -4.60
N ASN A 40 -2.89 10.83 -4.72
CA ASN A 40 -3.59 12.11 -4.82
C ASN A 40 -4.20 12.55 -3.48
N LYS A 41 -3.91 11.83 -2.40
CA LYS A 41 -4.42 12.13 -1.06
C LYS A 41 -5.94 12.12 -1.00
N GLU A 42 -6.58 11.30 -1.83
CA GLU A 42 -8.03 11.13 -1.82
C GLU A 42 -8.44 10.18 -0.70
N LEU A 43 -9.63 10.40 -0.17
CA LEU A 43 -10.17 9.50 0.85
C LEU A 43 -10.53 8.16 0.22
N LEU A 44 -10.13 7.08 0.90
CA LEU A 44 -10.49 5.74 0.46
C LEU A 44 -11.89 5.38 0.93
N ASP A 45 -12.59 4.58 0.12
CA ASP A 45 -13.86 4.00 0.51
C ASP A 45 -13.66 3.19 1.80
N ILE A 46 -14.66 3.24 2.68
CA ILE A 46 -14.61 2.55 3.99
C ILE A 46 -14.39 1.05 3.84
N LYS A 47 -14.78 0.48 2.70
CA LYS A 47 -14.58 -0.96 2.44
C LYS A 47 -13.10 -1.38 2.48
N TYR A 48 -12.19 -0.44 2.26
CA TYR A 48 -10.75 -0.74 2.25
C TYR A 48 -10.14 -0.78 3.64
N LYS A 49 -10.90 -0.46 4.68
CA LYS A 49 -10.44 -0.55 6.08
C LYS A 49 -9.04 0.04 6.27
N ASN A 50 -8.94 1.34 6.08
CA ASN A 50 -7.67 2.06 6.15
C ASN A 50 -7.34 2.39 7.62
N TYR A 51 -6.28 1.77 8.15
CA TYR A 51 -5.86 1.94 9.55
C TYR A 51 -4.46 2.50 9.68
N ASN A 52 -4.25 3.29 10.73
CA ASN A 52 -2.93 3.75 11.12
C ASN A 52 -2.28 2.69 12.04
N LEU A 53 -1.08 2.25 11.69
CA LEU A 53 -0.35 1.24 12.45
C LEU A 53 0.57 1.90 13.50
N VAL A 54 -0.04 2.60 14.46
CA VAL A 54 0.69 3.45 15.43
C VAL A 54 1.71 2.69 16.26
N ASN A 55 1.35 1.51 16.74
CA ASN A 55 2.18 0.75 17.68
C ASN A 55 2.72 -0.55 17.10
N ASP A 56 2.77 -0.66 15.79
CA ASP A 56 3.23 -1.89 15.16
C ASP A 56 4.76 -1.97 15.19
N LYS A 57 5.27 -3.13 15.59
CA LYS A 57 6.73 -3.36 15.68
C LYS A 57 7.41 -3.34 14.32
N HIS A 58 6.72 -3.82 13.30
CA HIS A 58 7.30 -4.00 11.96
C HIS A 58 7.13 -2.79 11.07
N TYR A 59 6.09 -1.99 11.31
CA TYR A 59 5.68 -0.93 10.38
C TYR A 59 5.41 0.38 11.09
N LYS A 60 6.45 0.95 11.70
CA LYS A 60 6.31 2.23 12.40
C LYS A 60 5.91 3.34 11.43
N ASN A 61 4.97 4.16 11.86
CA ASN A 61 4.49 5.31 11.11
C ASN A 61 3.87 4.95 9.77
N CYS A 62 3.37 3.71 9.64
CA CYS A 62 2.74 3.24 8.42
C CYS A 62 1.23 3.15 8.56
N TYR A 63 0.58 3.02 7.42
CA TYR A 63 -0.85 2.75 7.32
C TYR A 63 -1.05 1.41 6.66
N GLU A 64 -2.18 0.81 6.94
CA GLU A 64 -2.61 -0.46 6.36
C GLU A 64 -3.97 -0.25 5.70
N CYS A 65 -4.15 -0.78 4.50
CA CYS A 65 -5.48 -0.86 3.93
C CYS A 65 -5.70 -2.23 3.30
N HIS A 66 -6.95 -2.67 3.30
CA HIS A 66 -7.34 -3.99 2.79
C HIS A 66 -7.88 -3.82 1.38
N ILE A 67 -7.08 -4.18 0.39
CA ILE A 67 -7.51 -4.17 -1.02
C ILE A 67 -8.58 -5.25 -1.21
N ARG A 68 -8.31 -6.42 -0.65
CA ARG A 68 -9.20 -7.57 -0.55
C ARG A 68 -8.93 -8.23 0.80
N PRO A 69 -9.79 -9.16 1.28
CA PRO A 69 -9.55 -9.82 2.57
C PRO A 69 -8.16 -10.43 2.69
N GLU A 70 -7.64 -10.98 1.58
CA GLU A 70 -6.33 -11.65 1.56
C GLU A 70 -5.21 -10.78 1.00
N LEU A 71 -5.48 -9.52 0.69
CA LEU A 71 -4.48 -8.65 0.05
C LEU A 71 -4.46 -7.30 0.73
N LEU A 72 -3.42 -7.07 1.51
CA LEU A 72 -3.22 -5.84 2.27
C LEU A 72 -2.07 -5.02 1.68
N LEU A 73 -2.20 -3.70 1.78
CA LEU A 73 -1.17 -2.76 1.37
C LEU A 73 -0.68 -1.99 2.59
N ILE A 74 0.64 -1.98 2.79
CA ILE A 74 1.29 -1.17 3.83
C ILE A 74 1.97 0.01 3.15
N TYR A 75 1.67 1.22 3.59
CA TYR A 75 2.21 2.42 2.97
C TYR A 75 2.49 3.50 4.00
N GLN A 76 3.26 4.50 3.58
CA GLN A 76 3.65 5.61 4.43
C GLN A 76 3.72 6.88 3.61
N TYR A 77 3.36 8.01 4.20
CA TYR A 77 3.52 9.31 3.57
C TYR A 77 4.73 10.04 4.14
N ASN A 78 5.45 10.72 3.27
CA ASN A 78 6.41 11.73 3.68
C ASN A 78 5.87 13.06 3.17
N ASP A 79 5.23 13.83 4.04
CA ASP A 79 4.56 15.06 3.64
C ASP A 79 5.54 16.21 3.32
N GLU A 80 6.72 16.18 3.89
CA GLU A 80 7.72 17.20 3.59
C GLU A 80 8.22 17.11 2.16
N LYS A 81 8.45 15.87 1.70
CA LYS A 81 8.97 15.61 0.36
C LYS A 81 7.89 15.21 -0.62
N LEU A 82 6.64 15.16 -0.17
CA LEU A 82 5.49 14.74 -0.97
C LEU A 82 5.72 13.37 -1.61
N LEU A 83 6.07 12.40 -0.77
CA LEU A 83 6.28 11.02 -1.21
C LEU A 83 5.22 10.09 -0.64
N LEU A 84 4.76 9.17 -1.47
CA LEU A 84 3.97 8.02 -1.03
C LEU A 84 4.87 6.80 -1.14
N LEU A 85 5.24 6.23 0.00
CA LEU A 85 6.12 5.07 0.03
C LEU A 85 5.28 3.81 0.16
N LEU A 86 5.38 2.92 -0.83
CA LEU A 86 4.73 1.63 -0.81
C LEU A 86 5.69 0.66 -0.14
N ILE A 87 5.38 0.28 1.10
CA ILE A 87 6.30 -0.45 1.97
C ILE A 87 6.23 -1.96 1.73
N ASN A 88 5.01 -2.49 1.66
CA ASN A 88 4.83 -3.92 1.48
C ASN A 88 3.42 -4.21 1.00
N VAL A 89 3.21 -5.41 0.44
CA VAL A 89 1.91 -5.87 -0.01
C VAL A 89 1.87 -7.39 0.11
N GLY A 90 0.73 -7.93 0.52
CA GLY A 90 0.58 -9.38 0.66
C GLY A 90 -0.55 -9.74 1.58
N SER A 91 -0.60 -11.01 1.99
CA SER A 91 -1.58 -11.47 2.96
C SER A 91 -1.19 -11.05 4.36
N HIS A 92 -2.15 -11.08 5.28
CA HIS A 92 -1.89 -10.73 6.67
C HIS A 92 -0.75 -11.57 7.26
N SER A 93 -0.76 -12.87 7.03
CA SER A 93 0.27 -13.75 7.57
C SER A 93 1.65 -13.47 6.97
N GLU A 94 1.72 -13.05 5.71
CA GLU A 94 2.98 -12.70 5.07
C GLU A 94 3.56 -11.41 5.63
N LEU A 95 2.70 -10.45 5.94
CA LEU A 95 3.12 -9.12 6.38
C LEU A 95 3.44 -9.04 7.87
N PHE A 96 2.78 -9.83 8.69
CA PHE A 96 2.86 -9.72 10.15
C PHE A 96 3.34 -11.00 10.82
N LYS A 97 4.29 -11.66 10.22
CA LYS A 97 4.90 -12.84 10.83
C LYS A 97 5.66 -12.51 12.09
#